data_6eb1d51f5c05f6b35a693a9a5287dfab
#
_entry.id   6eb1d51f5c05f6b35a693a9a5287dfab
#
_cell.length_a   1.000
_cell.length_b   1.000
_cell.length_c   1.000
_cell.angle_alpha   90.00
_cell.angle_beta   90.00
_cell.angle_gamma   90.00
#
_symmetry.space_group_name_H-M   'P 1'
#
loop_
_entity.id
_entity.type
_entity.pdbx_description
1 polymer ?
#
loop_
_entity_poly.entity_id
_entity_poly.type
_entity_poly.pdbx_seq_one_letter_code
_entity_poly.pdbx_strand_id
1 'polypeptide(L)'
;YVRQSIYLFLCLPKNIVDRAKVRGKNMEFKDALKNYINRIETLKDTVATEESAKMALIVPFFQILGYDVFNPLEFCPEYIADVGIKKGEKVDYAILIDGKPMILIEAKAANKALDKHSSQLFRYFVATSAKFAILTNGIAYKFYTDLDDTNKMDKEPFLDINLLNIKEYQIQQLSKFQRSSLNVSEIMDSASLLKYNSLFKATIEKEFQNPTDEMVKLFLQPIYKGAKTQSVIEKFRPILKKAFNDYLTENLNEKLQIALNTTSTPNTTEPESVSTNEEWEAFSIIKDALKDTLDINKLFIKHTESYTAFLYENNSRKWICRLILNTSQKTLVLPDKNKK
;
A
#
# COMPACT_ATOMS: atom_id res chain seq x y z
N TYR A 1 -6.13 -38.69 -6.49
CA TYR A 1 -6.03 -37.49 -5.62
C TYR A 1 -5.93 -36.18 -6.44
N VAL A 2 -5.14 -36.15 -7.53
CA VAL A 2 -4.98 -34.95 -8.40
C VAL A 2 -6.28 -34.57 -9.16
N ARG A 3 -7.14 -35.52 -9.50
CA ARG A 3 -8.40 -35.25 -10.21
C ARG A 3 -9.50 -34.63 -9.34
N GLN A 4 -9.50 -34.83 -8.02
CA GLN A 4 -10.49 -34.20 -7.12
C GLN A 4 -10.20 -32.73 -6.85
N SER A 5 -8.93 -32.32 -6.83
CA SER A 5 -8.54 -30.90 -6.68
C SER A 5 -8.98 -30.02 -7.87
N ILE A 6 -9.02 -30.59 -9.07
CA ILE A 6 -9.45 -29.86 -10.30
C ILE A 6 -10.98 -29.64 -10.30
N TYR A 7 -11.76 -30.59 -9.77
CA TYR A 7 -13.21 -30.45 -9.69
C TYR A 7 -13.69 -29.42 -8.66
N LEU A 8 -12.94 -29.23 -7.58
CA LEU A 8 -13.26 -28.20 -6.56
C LEU A 8 -13.04 -26.79 -7.08
N PHE A 9 -12.07 -26.60 -7.98
CA PHE A 9 -11.81 -25.29 -8.64
C PHE A 9 -12.94 -24.89 -9.61
N LEU A 10 -13.64 -25.84 -10.20
CA LEU A 10 -14.76 -25.61 -11.13
C LEU A 10 -16.09 -25.31 -10.45
N CYS A 11 -16.22 -25.59 -9.15
CA CYS A 11 -17.44 -25.34 -8.36
C CYS A 11 -17.39 -24.10 -7.48
N LEU A 12 -16.25 -23.39 -7.42
CA LEU A 12 -16.15 -22.13 -6.70
C LEU A 12 -16.79 -21.00 -7.52
N PRO A 13 -17.52 -20.06 -6.90
CA PRO A 13 -18.01 -18.88 -7.57
C PRO A 13 -16.86 -18.14 -8.28
N LYS A 14 -17.11 -17.67 -9.49
CA LYS A 14 -16.10 -17.03 -10.37
C LYS A 14 -15.28 -15.95 -9.65
N ASN A 15 -15.93 -15.18 -8.77
CA ASN A 15 -15.33 -14.16 -7.93
C ASN A 15 -14.28 -14.70 -6.94
N ILE A 16 -14.40 -15.94 -6.46
CA ILE A 16 -13.42 -16.58 -5.55
C ILE A 16 -12.19 -17.05 -6.33
N VAL A 17 -12.43 -17.63 -7.51
CA VAL A 17 -11.34 -18.06 -8.41
C VAL A 17 -10.53 -16.85 -8.91
N ASP A 18 -11.20 -15.77 -9.26
CA ASP A 18 -10.56 -14.54 -9.72
C ASP A 18 -9.76 -13.87 -8.57
N ARG A 19 -10.30 -13.83 -7.35
CA ARG A 19 -9.57 -13.35 -6.16
C ARG A 19 -8.35 -14.21 -5.83
N ALA A 20 -8.43 -15.53 -5.94
CA ALA A 20 -7.29 -16.43 -5.72
C ALA A 20 -6.18 -16.23 -6.76
N LYS A 21 -6.55 -16.00 -8.05
CA LYS A 21 -5.58 -15.68 -9.12
C LYS A 21 -4.90 -14.33 -8.90
N VAL A 22 -5.65 -13.31 -8.51
CA VAL A 22 -5.10 -11.98 -8.16
C VAL A 22 -4.15 -12.08 -6.98
N ARG A 23 -4.48 -12.90 -5.99
CA ARG A 23 -3.64 -13.11 -4.80
C ARG A 23 -2.33 -13.83 -5.12
N GLY A 24 -2.36 -14.87 -5.97
CA GLY A 24 -1.14 -15.55 -6.44
C GLY A 24 -0.20 -14.58 -7.15
N LYS A 25 -0.72 -13.77 -8.07
CA LYS A 25 0.06 -12.74 -8.77
C LYS A 25 0.64 -11.68 -7.83
N ASN A 26 -0.11 -11.26 -6.81
CA ASN A 26 0.39 -10.31 -5.82
C ASN A 26 1.51 -10.88 -4.96
N MET A 27 1.50 -12.17 -4.66
CA MET A 27 2.56 -12.85 -3.91
C MET A 27 3.84 -12.95 -4.74
N GLU A 28 3.74 -13.34 -6.01
CA GLU A 28 4.86 -13.33 -6.95
C GLU A 28 5.47 -11.93 -7.12
N PHE A 29 4.63 -10.89 -7.19
CA PHE A 29 5.09 -9.50 -7.27
C PHE A 29 5.82 -9.06 -6.01
N LYS A 30 5.31 -9.38 -4.81
CA LYS A 30 5.97 -9.05 -3.54
C LYS A 30 7.36 -9.67 -3.43
N ASP A 31 7.50 -10.94 -3.82
CA ASP A 31 8.77 -11.66 -3.77
C ASP A 31 9.77 -11.06 -4.78
N ALA A 32 9.31 -10.75 -6.00
CA ALA A 32 10.12 -10.09 -7.01
C ALA A 32 10.57 -8.70 -6.54
N LEU A 33 9.65 -7.92 -5.95
CA LEU A 33 9.96 -6.59 -5.41
C LEU A 33 10.96 -6.67 -4.25
N LYS A 34 10.83 -7.63 -3.35
CA LYS A 34 11.76 -7.84 -2.24
C LYS A 34 13.17 -8.16 -2.74
N ASN A 35 13.29 -9.06 -3.71
CA ASN A 35 14.57 -9.38 -4.33
C ASN A 35 15.19 -8.17 -5.02
N TYR A 36 14.35 -7.34 -5.63
CA TYR A 36 14.78 -6.11 -6.27
C TYR A 36 15.25 -5.06 -5.26
N ILE A 37 14.60 -4.90 -4.13
CA ILE A 37 15.03 -4.01 -3.05
C ILE A 37 16.42 -4.41 -2.53
N ASN A 38 16.66 -5.69 -2.32
CA ASN A 38 17.99 -6.20 -1.93
C ASN A 38 19.07 -5.83 -2.98
N ARG A 39 18.70 -5.89 -4.27
CA ARG A 39 19.60 -5.45 -5.36
C ARG A 39 19.85 -3.94 -5.29
N ILE A 40 18.84 -3.11 -5.01
CA ILE A 40 19.02 -1.65 -4.84
C ILE A 40 20.00 -1.37 -3.71
N GLU A 41 19.86 -2.03 -2.56
CA GLU A 41 20.76 -1.85 -1.42
C GLU A 41 22.23 -2.11 -1.79
N THR A 42 22.48 -3.10 -2.64
CA THR A 42 23.83 -3.44 -3.12
C THR A 42 24.38 -2.41 -4.11
N LEU A 43 23.52 -1.83 -4.96
CA LEU A 43 23.94 -1.00 -6.09
C LEU A 43 23.90 0.51 -5.82
N LYS A 44 23.13 0.98 -4.83
CA LYS A 44 22.83 2.40 -4.61
C LYS A 44 24.04 3.31 -4.54
N ASP A 45 25.14 2.84 -3.97
CA ASP A 45 26.38 3.60 -3.79
C ASP A 45 27.27 3.62 -5.04
N THR A 46 26.99 2.73 -6.01
CA THR A 46 27.75 2.64 -7.28
C THR A 46 27.05 3.34 -8.45
N VAL A 47 25.74 3.60 -8.32
CA VAL A 47 24.91 4.21 -9.36
C VAL A 47 24.94 5.74 -9.19
N ALA A 48 25.93 6.39 -9.80
CA ALA A 48 26.18 7.83 -9.59
C ALA A 48 25.54 8.75 -10.63
N THR A 49 25.28 8.26 -11.85
CA THR A 49 24.75 9.07 -12.96
C THR A 49 23.27 8.76 -13.22
N GLU A 50 22.57 9.67 -13.90
CA GLU A 50 21.18 9.46 -14.30
C GLU A 50 21.03 8.26 -15.23
N GLU A 51 21.94 8.13 -16.22
CA GLU A 51 21.92 6.98 -17.13
C GLU A 51 22.19 5.66 -16.41
N SER A 52 23.10 5.64 -15.44
CA SER A 52 23.30 4.44 -14.63
C SER A 52 22.08 4.11 -13.77
N ALA A 53 21.36 5.11 -13.23
CA ALA A 53 20.12 4.94 -12.51
C ALA A 53 19.01 4.39 -13.42
N LYS A 54 18.87 4.91 -14.64
CA LYS A 54 17.92 4.41 -15.64
C LYS A 54 18.14 2.93 -15.91
N MET A 55 19.36 2.54 -16.24
CA MET A 55 19.70 1.15 -16.64
C MET A 55 19.68 0.16 -15.48
N ALA A 56 20.24 0.53 -14.33
CA ALA A 56 20.43 -0.41 -13.22
C ALA A 56 19.23 -0.51 -12.28
N LEU A 57 18.46 0.59 -12.15
CA LEU A 57 17.39 0.70 -11.17
C LEU A 57 16.02 0.92 -11.83
N ILE A 58 15.84 1.89 -12.72
CA ILE A 58 14.52 2.28 -13.19
C ILE A 58 13.93 1.26 -14.17
N VAL A 59 14.66 0.91 -15.22
CA VAL A 59 14.20 -0.08 -16.23
C VAL A 59 13.87 -1.43 -15.58
N PRO A 60 14.71 -2.02 -14.70
CA PRO A 60 14.38 -3.26 -14.01
C PRO A 60 13.13 -3.17 -13.12
N PHE A 61 12.84 -2.01 -12.52
CA PHE A 61 11.62 -1.81 -11.75
C PHE A 61 10.36 -1.94 -12.61
N PHE A 62 10.32 -1.33 -13.80
CA PHE A 62 9.20 -1.45 -14.71
C PHE A 62 9.07 -2.86 -15.29
N GLN A 63 10.19 -3.59 -15.45
CA GLN A 63 10.15 -4.99 -15.82
C GLN A 63 9.47 -5.85 -14.73
N ILE A 64 9.72 -5.58 -13.45
CA ILE A 64 9.02 -6.27 -12.34
C ILE A 64 7.53 -5.93 -12.32
N LEU A 65 7.15 -4.73 -12.72
CA LEU A 65 5.75 -4.36 -12.93
C LEU A 65 5.11 -5.05 -14.15
N GLY A 66 5.89 -5.82 -14.92
CA GLY A 66 5.42 -6.63 -16.04
C GLY A 66 5.34 -5.91 -17.39
N TYR A 67 5.99 -4.74 -17.52
CA TYR A 67 6.12 -4.05 -18.79
C TYR A 67 7.25 -4.65 -19.63
N ASP A 68 7.04 -4.76 -20.94
CA ASP A 68 8.10 -5.12 -21.86
C ASP A 68 8.99 -3.89 -22.15
N VAL A 69 10.02 -3.75 -21.30
CA VAL A 69 10.94 -2.59 -21.34
C VAL A 69 11.85 -2.56 -22.56
N PHE A 70 11.86 -3.63 -23.35
CA PHE A 70 12.61 -3.72 -24.61
C PHE A 70 11.73 -3.45 -25.84
N ASN A 71 10.42 -3.29 -25.66
CA ASN A 71 9.47 -2.94 -26.71
C ASN A 71 9.16 -1.44 -26.70
N PRO A 72 9.69 -0.63 -27.61
CA PRO A 72 9.43 0.82 -27.64
C PRO A 72 7.99 1.19 -27.92
N LEU A 73 7.15 0.25 -28.39
CA LEU A 73 5.70 0.45 -28.55
C LEU A 73 4.94 0.33 -27.23
N GLU A 74 5.57 -0.16 -26.18
CA GLU A 74 5.01 -0.25 -24.83
C GLU A 74 5.78 0.63 -23.83
N PHE A 75 7.11 0.56 -23.84
CA PHE A 75 8.00 1.35 -22.97
C PHE A 75 8.91 2.22 -23.84
N CYS A 76 8.40 3.40 -24.22
CA CYS A 76 9.04 4.30 -25.17
C CYS A 76 10.10 5.18 -24.48
N PRO A 77 11.40 5.01 -24.81
CA PRO A 77 12.43 5.89 -24.30
C PRO A 77 12.40 7.24 -25.02
N GLU A 78 12.85 8.28 -24.33
CA GLU A 78 13.01 9.64 -24.91
C GLU A 78 11.74 10.13 -25.62
N TYR A 79 10.57 9.94 -24.97
CA TYR A 79 9.28 10.25 -25.57
C TYR A 79 9.12 11.75 -25.85
N ILE A 80 8.72 12.09 -27.07
CA ILE A 80 8.45 13.45 -27.54
C ILE A 80 6.95 13.59 -27.81
N ALA A 81 6.29 14.59 -27.22
CA ALA A 81 4.89 14.89 -27.52
C ALA A 81 4.79 15.75 -28.80
N ASP A 82 3.73 15.49 -29.59
CA ASP A 82 3.56 16.12 -30.91
C ASP A 82 3.24 17.61 -30.86
N VAL A 83 2.72 18.14 -29.76
CA VAL A 83 2.21 19.52 -29.66
C VAL A 83 2.56 20.19 -28.33
N GLY A 84 2.91 21.50 -28.40
CA GLY A 84 2.97 22.38 -27.23
C GLY A 84 4.28 22.35 -26.43
N ILE A 85 5.31 21.64 -26.91
CA ILE A 85 6.58 21.44 -26.21
C ILE A 85 7.71 22.19 -26.91
N LYS A 86 8.69 22.68 -26.15
CA LYS A 86 9.87 23.30 -26.70
C LYS A 86 10.62 22.30 -27.57
N LYS A 87 11.07 22.74 -28.75
CA LYS A 87 11.83 21.92 -29.67
C LYS A 87 13.03 21.26 -28.96
N GLY A 88 13.08 19.92 -29.00
CA GLY A 88 14.16 19.14 -28.39
C GLY A 88 13.92 18.72 -26.93
N GLU A 89 12.83 19.11 -26.28
CA GLU A 89 12.44 18.53 -24.97
C GLU A 89 11.87 17.13 -25.17
N LYS A 90 12.12 16.24 -24.21
CA LYS A 90 11.64 14.85 -24.18
C LYS A 90 11.58 14.39 -22.73
N VAL A 91 10.59 13.56 -22.36
CA VAL A 91 10.61 12.84 -21.08
C VAL A 91 11.41 11.56 -21.23
N ASP A 92 12.01 11.10 -20.16
CA ASP A 92 12.93 9.95 -20.21
C ASP A 92 12.23 8.69 -20.73
N TYR A 93 11.02 8.41 -20.27
CA TYR A 93 10.21 7.29 -20.76
C TYR A 93 8.72 7.62 -20.76
N ALA A 94 7.97 6.96 -21.64
CA ALA A 94 6.52 6.89 -21.60
C ALA A 94 6.06 5.43 -21.70
N ILE A 95 5.13 5.02 -20.85
CA ILE A 95 4.39 3.77 -21.03
C ILE A 95 3.20 4.06 -21.96
N LEU A 96 3.16 3.34 -23.05
CA LEU A 96 2.12 3.45 -24.08
C LEU A 96 1.10 2.33 -23.92
N ILE A 97 -0.18 2.69 -24.02
CA ILE A 97 -1.29 1.73 -24.11
C ILE A 97 -2.10 2.12 -25.35
N ASP A 98 -2.26 1.17 -26.24
CA ASP A 98 -2.93 1.39 -27.56
C ASP A 98 -2.32 2.59 -28.32
N GLY A 99 -0.98 2.71 -28.27
CA GLY A 99 -0.21 3.76 -28.92
C GLY A 99 -0.31 5.15 -28.32
N LYS A 100 -1.00 5.30 -27.16
CA LYS A 100 -1.15 6.57 -26.44
C LYS A 100 -0.37 6.57 -25.13
N PRO A 101 0.28 7.67 -24.75
CA PRO A 101 0.97 7.77 -23.48
C PRO A 101 -0.03 7.69 -22.33
N MET A 102 0.18 6.72 -21.46
CA MET A 102 -0.61 6.51 -20.23
C MET A 102 0.15 6.97 -19.00
N ILE A 103 1.44 6.67 -18.91
CA ILE A 103 2.30 7.03 -17.80
C ILE A 103 3.55 7.69 -18.35
N LEU A 104 3.86 8.89 -17.90
CA LEU A 104 5.12 9.60 -18.20
C LEU A 104 6.10 9.37 -17.04
N ILE A 105 7.38 9.20 -17.37
CA ILE A 105 8.42 8.89 -16.38
C ILE A 105 9.59 9.83 -16.60
N GLU A 106 9.94 10.55 -15.55
CA GLU A 106 11.14 11.39 -15.50
C GLU A 106 12.12 10.81 -14.49
N ALA A 107 13.33 10.57 -14.92
CA ALA A 107 14.41 10.00 -14.15
C ALA A 107 15.33 11.08 -13.56
N LYS A 108 15.99 10.75 -12.47
CA LYS A 108 17.08 11.53 -11.87
C LYS A 108 18.17 10.57 -11.39
N ALA A 109 19.39 11.10 -11.22
CA ALA A 109 20.47 10.30 -10.63
C ALA A 109 20.09 9.82 -9.22
N ALA A 110 20.54 8.63 -8.82
CA ALA A 110 20.14 7.96 -7.58
C ALA A 110 20.40 8.79 -6.30
N ASN A 111 21.40 9.66 -6.32
CA ASN A 111 21.76 10.53 -5.21
C ASN A 111 20.99 11.87 -5.18
N LYS A 112 20.08 12.12 -6.12
CA LYS A 112 19.29 13.36 -6.18
C LYS A 112 17.97 13.22 -5.43
N ALA A 113 17.68 14.24 -4.60
CA ALA A 113 16.37 14.40 -3.99
C ALA A 113 15.32 14.77 -5.06
N LEU A 114 14.09 14.28 -4.86
CA LEU A 114 12.96 14.51 -5.77
C LEU A 114 12.05 15.67 -5.29
N ASP A 115 12.60 16.63 -4.55
CA ASP A 115 11.80 17.67 -3.86
C ASP A 115 11.34 18.78 -4.80
N LYS A 116 11.94 18.89 -5.98
CA LYS A 116 11.55 19.87 -6.99
C LYS A 116 10.84 19.15 -8.13
N HIS A 117 9.61 19.57 -8.39
CA HIS A 117 8.88 19.10 -9.56
C HIS A 117 9.70 19.32 -10.82
N SER A 118 9.82 18.30 -11.64
CA SER A 118 10.35 18.49 -12.97
C SER A 118 9.36 19.36 -13.76
N SER A 119 9.71 20.59 -14.02
CA SER A 119 8.89 21.48 -14.84
C SER A 119 8.64 20.90 -16.25
N GLN A 120 9.51 20.02 -16.67
CA GLN A 120 9.42 19.27 -17.91
C GLN A 120 8.30 18.23 -17.82
N LEU A 121 8.28 17.36 -16.79
CA LEU A 121 7.25 16.36 -16.57
C LEU A 121 5.85 17.01 -16.49
N PHE A 122 5.75 18.16 -15.81
CA PHE A 122 4.51 18.92 -15.74
C PHE A 122 4.03 19.38 -17.12
N ARG A 123 4.93 19.97 -17.96
CA ARG A 123 4.57 20.41 -19.31
C ARG A 123 4.11 19.25 -20.20
N TYR A 124 4.80 18.12 -20.10
CA TYR A 124 4.43 16.92 -20.87
C TYR A 124 3.10 16.34 -20.43
N PHE A 125 2.81 16.36 -19.15
CA PHE A 125 1.52 15.89 -18.64
C PHE A 125 0.36 16.71 -19.25
N VAL A 126 0.48 18.04 -19.25
CA VAL A 126 -0.53 18.94 -19.83
C VAL A 126 -0.65 18.77 -21.36
N ALA A 127 0.46 18.48 -22.05
CA ALA A 127 0.50 18.38 -23.50
C ALA A 127 0.12 17.01 -24.07
N THR A 128 -0.14 16.02 -23.21
CA THR A 128 -0.41 14.63 -23.62
C THR A 128 -1.73 14.11 -23.04
N SER A 129 -2.13 12.92 -23.45
CA SER A 129 -3.26 12.19 -22.86
C SER A 129 -2.89 11.35 -21.63
N ALA A 130 -1.68 11.50 -21.12
CA ALA A 130 -1.21 10.73 -19.96
C ALA A 130 -2.11 10.95 -18.74
N LYS A 131 -2.35 9.88 -18.00
CA LYS A 131 -3.16 9.91 -16.77
C LYS A 131 -2.29 9.89 -15.52
N PHE A 132 -1.06 9.42 -15.63
CA PHE A 132 -0.12 9.35 -14.53
C PHE A 132 1.25 9.90 -14.96
N ALA A 133 1.94 10.48 -13.99
CA ALA A 133 3.34 10.87 -14.15
C ALA A 133 4.13 10.33 -12.96
N ILE A 134 5.35 9.88 -13.21
CA ILE A 134 6.26 9.32 -12.21
C ILE A 134 7.57 10.08 -12.26
N LEU A 135 7.96 10.67 -11.14
CA LEU A 135 9.29 11.22 -10.93
C LEU A 135 10.08 10.23 -10.06
N THR A 136 11.26 9.81 -10.52
CA THR A 136 12.02 8.79 -9.81
C THR A 136 13.54 8.98 -9.93
N ASN A 137 14.27 8.49 -8.92
CA ASN A 137 15.72 8.31 -8.97
C ASN A 137 16.12 6.82 -8.88
N GLY A 138 15.14 5.91 -9.05
CA GLY A 138 15.33 4.47 -8.95
C GLY A 138 15.25 3.90 -7.52
N ILE A 139 15.33 4.76 -6.49
CA ILE A 139 15.15 4.40 -5.07
C ILE A 139 13.82 4.96 -4.55
N ALA A 140 13.55 6.22 -4.85
CA ALA A 140 12.29 6.90 -4.54
C ALA A 140 11.44 7.06 -5.80
N TYR A 141 10.12 6.95 -5.64
CA TYR A 141 9.12 7.07 -6.69
C TYR A 141 7.98 7.96 -6.22
N LYS A 142 7.74 9.06 -6.92
CA LYS A 142 6.62 9.97 -6.68
C LYS A 142 5.64 9.87 -7.83
N PHE A 143 4.40 9.48 -7.54
CA PHE A 143 3.33 9.29 -8.52
C PHE A 143 2.37 10.47 -8.48
N TYR A 144 2.11 11.05 -9.63
CA TYR A 144 1.25 12.20 -9.83
C TYR A 144 0.11 11.88 -10.77
N THR A 145 -0.99 12.62 -10.64
CA THR A 145 -2.14 12.61 -11.54
C THR A 145 -2.82 13.99 -11.52
N ASP A 146 -4.02 14.12 -12.07
CA ASP A 146 -4.79 15.35 -12.21
C ASP A 146 -6.08 15.33 -11.36
N LEU A 147 -5.95 15.22 -10.03
CA LEU A 147 -7.10 15.16 -9.12
C LEU A 147 -7.74 16.54 -8.88
N ASP A 148 -6.93 17.59 -8.82
CA ASP A 148 -7.42 18.93 -8.49
C ASP A 148 -7.99 19.64 -9.73
N ASP A 149 -7.27 19.62 -10.84
CA ASP A 149 -7.64 20.26 -12.11
C ASP A 149 -7.44 19.29 -13.27
N THR A 150 -8.46 19.02 -14.07
CA THR A 150 -8.38 18.10 -15.21
C THR A 150 -7.27 18.47 -16.17
N ASN A 151 -6.48 17.48 -16.61
CA ASN A 151 -5.32 17.58 -17.49
C ASN A 151 -4.20 18.50 -16.97
N LYS A 152 -4.13 18.73 -15.67
CA LYS A 152 -3.08 19.49 -15.03
C LYS A 152 -2.51 18.69 -13.87
N MET A 153 -1.26 18.26 -13.98
CA MET A 153 -0.58 17.49 -12.96
C MET A 153 -0.64 18.22 -11.61
N ASP A 154 -1.04 17.50 -10.56
CA ASP A 154 -1.05 18.01 -9.20
C ASP A 154 0.35 18.40 -8.72
N LYS A 155 0.43 19.34 -7.79
CA LYS A 155 1.71 19.74 -7.18
C LYS A 155 2.24 18.64 -6.25
N GLU A 156 1.36 18.01 -5.50
CA GLU A 156 1.71 16.97 -4.54
C GLU A 156 1.46 15.58 -5.13
N PRO A 157 2.38 14.63 -4.92
CA PRO A 157 2.18 13.26 -5.34
C PRO A 157 1.05 12.61 -4.54
N PHE A 158 0.22 11.80 -5.18
CA PHE A 158 -0.77 11.00 -4.46
C PHE A 158 -0.15 9.77 -3.80
N LEU A 159 1.00 9.31 -4.29
CA LEU A 159 1.75 8.21 -3.71
C LEU A 159 3.25 8.53 -3.77
N ASP A 160 3.89 8.52 -2.60
CA ASP A 160 5.32 8.74 -2.43
C ASP A 160 5.93 7.50 -1.77
N ILE A 161 6.85 6.85 -2.47
CA ILE A 161 7.46 5.57 -2.07
C ILE A 161 8.97 5.73 -2.02
N ASN A 162 9.57 5.30 -0.91
CA ASN A 162 10.98 4.96 -0.86
C ASN A 162 11.08 3.43 -0.78
N LEU A 163 11.66 2.79 -1.80
CA LEU A 163 11.74 1.32 -1.89
C LEU A 163 12.54 0.71 -0.75
N LEU A 164 13.56 1.40 -0.23
CA LEU A 164 14.34 0.93 0.92
C LEU A 164 13.57 0.95 2.24
N ASN A 165 12.43 1.64 2.29
CA ASN A 165 11.55 1.72 3.47
C ASN A 165 10.08 1.62 3.07
N ILE A 166 9.77 0.73 2.14
CA ILE A 166 8.41 0.57 1.61
C ILE A 166 7.50 -0.11 2.63
N LYS A 167 6.28 0.43 2.76
CA LYS A 167 5.26 -0.11 3.67
C LYS A 167 4.31 -1.04 2.91
N GLU A 168 3.71 -1.98 3.62
CA GLU A 168 2.80 -2.97 3.03
C GLU A 168 1.66 -2.35 2.21
N TYR A 169 1.02 -1.29 2.72
CA TYR A 169 -0.04 -0.61 1.97
C TYR A 169 0.48 0.04 0.66
N GLN A 170 1.76 0.49 0.63
CA GLN A 170 2.38 1.06 -0.57
C GLN A 170 2.63 -0.03 -1.61
N ILE A 171 3.02 -1.24 -1.18
CA ILE A 171 3.16 -2.39 -2.09
C ILE A 171 1.82 -2.73 -2.75
N GLN A 172 0.72 -2.69 -1.97
CA GLN A 172 -0.63 -2.91 -2.51
C GLN A 172 -1.03 -1.83 -3.53
N GLN A 173 -0.69 -0.56 -3.29
CA GLN A 173 -0.96 0.50 -4.26
C GLN A 173 -0.07 0.34 -5.51
N LEU A 174 1.20 0.01 -5.33
CA LEU A 174 2.14 -0.23 -6.41
C LEU A 174 1.71 -1.40 -7.31
N SER A 175 1.13 -2.46 -6.74
CA SER A 175 0.63 -3.61 -7.52
C SER A 175 -0.47 -3.24 -8.52
N LYS A 176 -1.20 -2.13 -8.32
CA LYS A 176 -2.19 -1.62 -9.28
C LYS A 176 -1.57 -1.07 -10.56
N PHE A 177 -0.28 -0.72 -10.51
CA PHE A 177 0.50 -0.26 -11.66
C PHE A 177 1.14 -1.39 -12.46
N GLN A 178 0.95 -2.65 -12.07
CA GLN A 178 1.38 -3.78 -12.89
C GLN A 178 0.63 -3.77 -14.23
N ARG A 179 1.34 -4.09 -15.32
CA ARG A 179 0.78 -4.14 -16.68
C ARG A 179 -0.51 -4.95 -16.78
N SER A 180 -0.57 -6.06 -16.04
CA SER A 180 -1.72 -6.99 -16.05
C SER A 180 -2.92 -6.53 -15.25
N SER A 181 -2.77 -5.54 -14.35
CA SER A 181 -3.81 -5.04 -13.43
C SER A 181 -4.03 -3.53 -13.54
N LEU A 182 -3.40 -2.86 -14.51
CA LEU A 182 -3.52 -1.42 -14.67
C LEU A 182 -4.96 -1.05 -15.02
N ASN A 183 -5.64 -0.43 -14.06
CA ASN A 183 -6.99 0.10 -14.22
C ASN A 183 -6.99 1.57 -13.78
N VAL A 184 -7.13 2.48 -14.74
CA VAL A 184 -7.06 3.92 -14.49
C VAL A 184 -8.11 4.37 -13.48
N SER A 185 -9.36 3.90 -13.60
CA SER A 185 -10.45 4.30 -12.69
C SER A 185 -10.16 3.88 -11.25
N GLU A 186 -9.75 2.63 -11.02
CA GLU A 186 -9.43 2.14 -9.67
C GLU A 186 -8.23 2.86 -9.04
N ILE A 187 -7.25 3.24 -9.86
CA ILE A 187 -6.10 4.01 -9.38
C ILE A 187 -6.55 5.43 -9.01
N MET A 188 -7.35 6.10 -9.86
CA MET A 188 -7.85 7.45 -9.60
C MET A 188 -8.70 7.53 -8.33
N ASP A 189 -9.60 6.55 -8.11
CA ASP A 189 -10.44 6.47 -6.91
C ASP A 189 -9.58 6.36 -5.64
N SER A 190 -8.54 5.52 -5.69
CA SER A 190 -7.61 5.37 -4.56
C SER A 190 -6.63 6.54 -4.42
N ALA A 191 -6.24 7.20 -5.51
CA ALA A 191 -5.30 8.31 -5.52
C ALA A 191 -5.81 9.50 -4.70
N SER A 192 -7.09 9.85 -4.86
CA SER A 192 -7.73 10.92 -4.07
C SER A 192 -7.64 10.62 -2.57
N LEU A 193 -8.04 9.42 -2.16
CA LEU A 193 -7.95 9.00 -0.76
C LEU A 193 -6.52 9.04 -0.22
N LEU A 194 -5.55 8.54 -0.99
CA LEU A 194 -4.14 8.50 -0.59
C LEU A 194 -3.57 9.91 -0.44
N LYS A 195 -3.82 10.80 -1.41
CA LYS A 195 -3.35 12.18 -1.39
C LYS A 195 -3.86 12.91 -0.14
N TYR A 196 -5.17 12.94 0.04
CA TYR A 196 -5.75 13.67 1.17
C TYR A 196 -5.41 13.05 2.52
N ASN A 197 -5.36 11.72 2.64
CA ASN A 197 -4.90 11.06 3.86
C ASN A 197 -3.44 11.42 4.20
N SER A 198 -2.56 11.49 3.20
CA SER A 198 -1.17 11.90 3.39
C SER A 198 -1.08 13.37 3.83
N LEU A 199 -1.83 14.27 3.19
CA LEU A 199 -1.89 15.70 3.53
C LEU A 199 -2.47 15.93 4.94
N PHE A 200 -3.53 15.20 5.30
CA PHE A 200 -4.10 15.26 6.66
C PHE A 200 -3.07 14.80 7.71
N LYS A 201 -2.36 13.69 7.47
CA LYS A 201 -1.32 13.21 8.41
C LYS A 201 -0.21 14.25 8.57
N ALA A 202 0.28 14.83 7.49
CA ALA A 202 1.30 15.89 7.56
C ALA A 202 0.81 17.13 8.31
N THR A 203 -0.46 17.52 8.10
CA THR A 203 -1.09 18.63 8.82
C THR A 203 -1.24 18.32 10.31
N ILE A 204 -1.72 17.13 10.65
CA ILE A 204 -1.84 16.68 12.04
C ILE A 204 -0.48 16.69 12.74
N GLU A 205 0.55 16.16 12.10
CA GLU A 205 1.91 16.15 12.65
C GLU A 205 2.43 17.56 12.92
N LYS A 206 2.22 18.48 11.97
CA LYS A 206 2.58 19.89 12.11
C LYS A 206 1.86 20.55 13.29
N GLU A 207 0.55 20.34 13.41
CA GLU A 207 -0.26 20.87 14.49
C GLU A 207 0.13 20.28 15.86
N PHE A 208 0.49 19.01 15.92
CA PHE A 208 0.97 18.38 17.15
C PHE A 208 2.33 18.93 17.59
N GLN A 209 3.21 19.22 16.63
CA GLN A 209 4.53 19.80 16.92
C GLN A 209 4.42 21.26 17.35
N ASN A 210 3.58 22.03 16.66
CA ASN A 210 3.38 23.46 16.92
C ASN A 210 1.96 23.89 16.57
N PRO A 211 1.00 23.78 17.51
CA PRO A 211 -0.41 24.14 17.29
C PRO A 211 -0.57 25.56 16.78
N THR A 212 -1.31 25.74 15.69
CA THR A 212 -1.67 27.08 15.17
C THR A 212 -2.65 27.80 16.07
N ASP A 213 -2.81 29.10 15.91
CA ASP A 213 -3.79 29.90 16.65
C ASP A 213 -5.22 29.37 16.44
N GLU A 214 -5.54 28.95 15.23
CA GLU A 214 -6.82 28.35 14.85
C GLU A 214 -7.07 27.05 15.61
N MET A 215 -6.05 26.19 15.68
CA MET A 215 -6.12 24.93 16.41
C MET A 215 -6.33 25.17 17.90
N VAL A 216 -5.57 26.10 18.49
CA VAL A 216 -5.73 26.47 19.92
C VAL A 216 -7.13 27.02 20.17
N LYS A 217 -7.65 27.92 19.33
CA LYS A 217 -9.02 28.48 19.43
C LYS A 217 -10.07 27.36 19.34
N LEU A 218 -9.90 26.42 18.42
CA LEU A 218 -10.81 25.29 18.23
C LEU A 218 -10.91 24.46 19.51
N PHE A 219 -9.79 24.08 20.08
CA PHE A 219 -9.75 23.26 21.33
C PHE A 219 -10.20 24.06 22.57
N LEU A 220 -9.99 25.36 22.61
CA LEU A 220 -10.48 26.21 23.68
C LEU A 220 -12.00 26.47 23.63
N GLN A 221 -12.62 26.27 22.47
CA GLN A 221 -14.04 26.62 22.30
C GLN A 221 -14.97 25.93 23.30
N PRO A 222 -14.87 24.61 23.55
CA PRO A 222 -15.75 23.91 24.51
C PRO A 222 -15.35 24.12 25.97
N ILE A 223 -14.12 24.51 26.29
CA ILE A 223 -13.55 24.47 27.66
C ILE A 223 -13.30 25.86 28.27
N TYR A 224 -13.16 26.90 27.45
CA TYR A 224 -12.84 28.25 27.90
C TYR A 224 -13.93 29.26 27.50
N LYS A 225 -14.63 29.80 28.49
CA LYS A 225 -15.76 30.71 28.27
C LYS A 225 -15.36 32.17 28.00
N GLY A 226 -14.10 32.56 28.29
CA GLY A 226 -13.61 33.92 28.10
C GLY A 226 -13.24 34.24 26.64
N ALA A 227 -12.93 35.53 26.41
CA ALA A 227 -12.44 35.99 25.10
C ALA A 227 -11.11 35.31 24.75
N LYS A 228 -11.00 34.77 23.53
CA LYS A 228 -9.80 34.06 23.02
C LYS A 228 -8.81 35.06 22.40
N THR A 229 -8.29 35.99 23.26
CA THR A 229 -7.28 36.97 22.83
C THR A 229 -5.95 36.32 22.54
N GLN A 230 -5.04 37.03 21.84
CA GLN A 230 -3.69 36.53 21.51
C GLN A 230 -2.93 36.06 22.75
N SER A 231 -2.99 36.82 23.84
CA SER A 231 -2.34 36.45 25.10
C SER A 231 -2.91 35.14 25.70
N VAL A 232 -4.22 34.90 25.56
CA VAL A 232 -4.85 33.63 25.97
C VAL A 232 -4.38 32.48 25.10
N ILE A 233 -4.31 32.67 23.79
CA ILE A 233 -3.85 31.67 22.84
C ILE A 233 -2.39 31.28 23.14
N GLU A 234 -1.51 32.24 23.32
CA GLU A 234 -0.09 32.00 23.64
C GLU A 234 0.08 31.24 24.97
N LYS A 235 -0.74 31.56 25.97
CA LYS A 235 -0.76 30.86 27.26
C LYS A 235 -1.16 29.40 27.10
N PHE A 236 -2.19 29.09 26.29
CA PHE A 236 -2.74 27.75 26.17
C PHE A 236 -2.05 26.87 25.11
N ARG A 237 -1.30 27.45 24.16
CA ARG A 237 -0.58 26.70 23.12
C ARG A 237 0.36 25.63 23.70
N PRO A 238 1.27 25.91 24.66
CA PRO A 238 2.14 24.90 25.24
C PRO A 238 1.35 23.84 26.03
N ILE A 239 0.22 24.21 26.62
CA ILE A 239 -0.64 23.26 27.35
C ILE A 239 -1.28 22.29 26.37
N LEU A 240 -1.81 22.77 25.23
CA LEU A 240 -2.39 21.95 24.18
C LEU A 240 -1.34 21.01 23.58
N LYS A 241 -0.14 21.53 23.26
CA LYS A 241 0.98 20.71 22.78
C LYS A 241 1.33 19.59 23.75
N LYS A 242 1.38 19.89 25.05
CA LYS A 242 1.61 18.87 26.08
C LYS A 242 0.50 17.84 26.11
N ALA A 243 -0.76 18.27 26.08
CA ALA A 243 -1.93 17.39 26.08
C ALA A 243 -1.92 16.41 24.87
N PHE A 244 -1.51 16.87 23.68
CA PHE A 244 -1.35 16.00 22.52
C PHE A 244 -0.29 14.91 22.75
N ASN A 245 0.86 15.27 23.31
CA ASN A 245 1.93 14.30 23.58
C ASN A 245 1.54 13.31 24.69
N ASP A 246 0.91 13.79 25.74
CA ASP A 246 0.43 12.95 26.85
C ASP A 246 -0.61 11.93 26.32
N TYR A 247 -1.59 12.40 25.55
CA TYR A 247 -2.62 11.54 24.94
C TYR A 247 -2.03 10.46 24.02
N LEU A 248 -1.05 10.80 23.17
CA LEU A 248 -0.39 9.83 22.30
C LEU A 248 0.40 8.80 23.11
N THR A 249 1.10 9.25 24.16
CA THR A 249 1.89 8.37 25.02
C THR A 249 1.01 7.42 25.81
N GLU A 250 -0.10 7.90 26.37
CA GLU A 250 -1.08 7.10 27.10
C GLU A 250 -1.71 6.03 26.19
N ASN A 251 -2.16 6.41 25.00
CA ASN A 251 -2.73 5.46 24.02
C ASN A 251 -1.72 4.39 23.55
N LEU A 252 -0.44 4.78 23.37
CA LEU A 252 0.62 3.83 23.02
C LEU A 252 0.90 2.87 24.18
N ASN A 253 0.98 3.37 25.39
CA ASN A 253 1.20 2.56 26.59
C ASN A 253 0.04 1.60 26.85
N GLU A 254 -1.20 2.04 26.66
CA GLU A 254 -2.39 1.17 26.77
C GLU A 254 -2.34 0.03 25.76
N LYS A 255 -2.05 0.32 24.49
CA LYS A 255 -1.91 -0.70 23.44
C LYS A 255 -0.74 -1.66 23.71
N LEU A 256 0.39 -1.14 24.22
CA LEU A 256 1.52 -1.97 24.62
C LEU A 256 1.18 -2.85 25.83
N GLN A 257 0.45 -2.34 26.83
CA GLN A 257 0.00 -3.14 27.96
C GLN A 257 -1.00 -4.22 27.54
N ILE A 258 -1.93 -3.92 26.64
CA ILE A 258 -2.84 -4.92 26.08
C ILE A 258 -2.02 -6.01 25.35
N ALA A 259 -1.05 -5.64 24.54
CA ALA A 259 -0.18 -6.58 23.84
C ALA A 259 0.70 -7.42 24.82
N LEU A 260 1.20 -6.81 25.90
CA LEU A 260 1.99 -7.49 26.92
C LEU A 260 1.11 -8.34 27.85
N ASN A 261 -0.11 -7.90 28.16
CA ASN A 261 -1.04 -8.65 29.02
C ASN A 261 -1.67 -9.84 28.29
N THR A 262 -1.68 -9.86 26.97
CA THR A 262 -1.97 -11.06 26.18
C THR A 262 -0.82 -12.07 26.24
N THR A 263 0.37 -11.68 26.74
CA THR A 263 1.52 -12.57 27.00
C THR A 263 1.72 -12.96 28.46
N SER A 264 0.90 -12.45 29.40
CA SER A 264 1.10 -12.70 30.85
C SER A 264 -0.19 -13.06 31.58
N THR A 265 -0.70 -14.27 31.35
CA THR A 265 -1.46 -15.01 32.34
C THR A 265 -0.86 -16.42 32.49
N PRO A 266 -0.19 -16.71 33.62
CA PRO A 266 0.25 -18.06 33.87
C PRO A 266 -0.91 -18.83 34.54
N ASN A 267 -1.60 -19.68 33.74
CA ASN A 267 -2.08 -20.95 34.28
C ASN A 267 -2.58 -21.89 33.17
N THR A 268 -1.90 -23.02 33.18
CA THR A 268 -2.28 -24.35 32.70
C THR A 268 -2.39 -24.60 31.19
N THR A 269 -1.36 -25.34 30.73
CA THR A 269 -1.36 -26.40 29.71
C THR A 269 -1.64 -26.00 28.26
N GLU A 270 -0.54 -26.07 27.51
CA GLU A 270 -0.32 -26.11 26.07
C GLU A 270 0.24 -24.81 25.44
N PRO A 271 1.30 -24.91 24.63
CA PRO A 271 1.93 -23.75 24.01
C PRO A 271 0.97 -23.19 22.96
N GLU A 272 0.38 -22.01 23.25
CA GLU A 272 -0.28 -21.20 22.23
C GLU A 272 0.77 -20.76 21.19
N SER A 273 0.76 -21.43 20.04
CA SER A 273 1.51 -21.01 18.88
C SER A 273 1.03 -19.61 18.49
N VAL A 274 1.96 -18.67 18.44
CA VAL A 274 1.71 -17.29 18.00
C VAL A 274 1.08 -17.32 16.63
N SER A 275 -0.15 -16.80 16.50
CA SER A 275 -0.86 -16.70 15.22
C SER A 275 -0.01 -15.92 14.22
N THR A 276 0.32 -16.53 13.10
CA THR A 276 1.06 -15.87 12.03
C THR A 276 0.18 -14.83 11.33
N ASN A 277 0.80 -13.81 10.71
CA ASN A 277 0.06 -12.85 9.86
C ASN A 277 -0.82 -13.54 8.81
N GLU A 278 -0.38 -14.68 8.30
CA GLU A 278 -1.11 -15.48 7.30
C GLU A 278 -2.41 -16.08 7.88
N GLU A 279 -2.42 -16.46 9.14
CA GLU A 279 -3.61 -17.01 9.81
C GLU A 279 -4.65 -15.94 10.08
N TRP A 280 -4.23 -14.73 10.47
CA TRP A 280 -5.12 -13.59 10.63
C TRP A 280 -5.73 -13.11 9.32
N GLU A 281 -4.95 -13.11 8.25
CA GLU A 281 -5.45 -12.81 6.90
C GLU A 281 -6.48 -13.86 6.45
N ALA A 282 -6.20 -15.13 6.66
CA ALA A 282 -7.14 -16.21 6.36
C ALA A 282 -8.44 -16.09 7.16
N PHE A 283 -8.36 -15.72 8.44
CA PHE A 283 -9.52 -15.47 9.28
C PHE A 283 -10.39 -14.32 8.75
N SER A 284 -9.77 -13.24 8.33
CA SER A 284 -10.48 -12.11 7.74
C SER A 284 -11.23 -12.50 6.47
N ILE A 285 -10.61 -13.32 5.61
CA ILE A 285 -11.23 -13.80 4.36
C ILE A 285 -12.39 -14.73 4.66
N ILE A 286 -12.23 -15.63 5.62
CA ILE A 286 -13.29 -16.58 6.02
C ILE A 286 -14.47 -15.83 6.65
N LYS A 287 -14.22 -14.83 7.48
CA LYS A 287 -15.26 -13.93 8.01
C LYS A 287 -16.03 -13.24 6.89
N ASP A 288 -15.34 -12.67 5.93
CA ASP A 288 -15.97 -11.99 4.79
C ASP A 288 -16.78 -12.93 3.90
N ALA A 289 -16.31 -14.15 3.71
CA ALA A 289 -17.01 -15.15 2.92
C ALA A 289 -18.29 -15.69 3.61
N LEU A 290 -18.35 -15.64 4.93
CA LEU A 290 -19.43 -16.22 5.74
C LEU A 290 -20.40 -15.20 6.33
N LYS A 291 -20.16 -13.89 6.16
CA LYS A 291 -20.95 -12.82 6.79
C LYS A 291 -22.45 -12.87 6.46
N ASP A 292 -22.81 -13.38 5.28
CA ASP A 292 -24.19 -13.48 4.83
C ASP A 292 -24.87 -14.80 5.22
N THR A 293 -24.09 -15.75 5.80
CA THR A 293 -24.55 -17.12 6.11
C THR A 293 -24.47 -17.47 7.58
N LEU A 294 -23.54 -16.88 8.33
CA LEU A 294 -23.29 -17.18 9.74
C LEU A 294 -23.03 -15.89 10.55
N ASP A 295 -23.34 -15.93 11.84
CA ASP A 295 -22.98 -14.87 12.77
C ASP A 295 -21.43 -14.84 12.94
N ILE A 296 -20.79 -13.86 12.31
CA ILE A 296 -19.33 -13.69 12.28
C ILE A 296 -18.70 -13.48 13.66
N ASN A 297 -19.49 -13.03 14.67
CA ASN A 297 -19.01 -12.84 16.04
C ASN A 297 -18.82 -14.15 16.78
N LYS A 298 -19.36 -15.26 16.25
CA LYS A 298 -19.24 -16.60 16.79
C LYS A 298 -18.18 -17.45 16.09
N LEU A 299 -17.29 -16.83 15.29
CA LEU A 299 -16.18 -17.49 14.65
C LEU A 299 -14.93 -17.40 15.52
N PHE A 300 -14.29 -18.54 15.76
CA PHE A 300 -13.09 -18.69 16.58
C PHE A 300 -11.98 -19.40 15.80
N ILE A 301 -10.73 -19.06 16.13
CA ILE A 301 -9.54 -19.75 15.61
C ILE A 301 -9.02 -20.68 16.70
N LYS A 302 -8.65 -21.90 16.32
CA LYS A 302 -7.94 -22.84 17.19
C LYS A 302 -6.70 -23.36 16.47
N HIS A 303 -5.54 -23.15 17.07
CA HIS A 303 -4.26 -23.64 16.56
C HIS A 303 -3.99 -25.05 17.06
N THR A 304 -3.38 -25.87 16.19
CA THR A 304 -2.80 -27.15 16.51
C THR A 304 -1.42 -27.25 15.86
N GLU A 305 -0.60 -28.21 16.26
CA GLU A 305 0.74 -28.41 15.68
C GLU A 305 0.74 -28.62 14.16
N SER A 306 -0.34 -29.17 13.61
CA SER A 306 -0.41 -29.57 12.21
C SER A 306 -1.35 -28.72 11.34
N TYR A 307 -2.26 -27.96 11.93
CA TYR A 307 -3.21 -27.10 11.20
C TYR A 307 -3.85 -26.05 12.09
N THR A 308 -4.37 -24.99 11.47
CA THR A 308 -5.22 -23.97 12.11
C THR A 308 -6.67 -24.24 11.77
N ALA A 309 -7.52 -24.48 12.77
CA ALA A 309 -8.94 -24.74 12.60
C ALA A 309 -9.78 -23.48 12.81
N PHE A 310 -10.80 -23.29 11.98
CA PHE A 310 -11.83 -22.26 12.13
C PHE A 310 -13.12 -22.92 12.63
N LEU A 311 -13.56 -22.47 13.81
CA LEU A 311 -14.64 -23.10 14.55
C LEU A 311 -15.84 -22.14 14.66
N TYR A 312 -17.05 -22.69 14.65
CA TYR A 312 -18.26 -21.95 15.00
C TYR A 312 -18.63 -22.19 16.47
N GLU A 313 -18.94 -21.12 17.21
CA GLU A 313 -19.26 -21.15 18.64
C GLU A 313 -18.17 -21.78 19.52
N ASN A 314 -16.89 -21.68 19.12
CA ASN A 314 -15.75 -22.31 19.79
C ASN A 314 -15.88 -23.81 20.01
N ASN A 315 -16.62 -24.49 19.14
CA ASN A 315 -16.92 -25.91 19.26
C ASN A 315 -16.15 -26.73 18.22
N SER A 316 -15.23 -27.59 18.66
CA SER A 316 -14.41 -28.44 17.79
C SER A 316 -15.20 -29.38 16.89
N ARG A 317 -16.46 -29.68 17.22
CA ARG A 317 -17.36 -30.49 16.36
C ARG A 317 -18.07 -29.65 15.29
N LYS A 318 -18.04 -28.29 15.44
CA LYS A 318 -18.60 -27.34 14.49
C LYS A 318 -17.48 -26.62 13.74
N TRP A 319 -16.47 -27.37 13.28
CA TRP A 319 -15.40 -26.77 12.50
C TRP A 319 -15.88 -26.46 11.07
N ILE A 320 -15.45 -25.31 10.57
CA ILE A 320 -15.83 -24.77 9.26
C ILE A 320 -14.79 -25.15 8.21
N CYS A 321 -13.51 -24.94 8.54
CA CYS A 321 -12.39 -25.34 7.70
C CYS A 321 -11.11 -25.45 8.54
N ARG A 322 -10.09 -26.10 7.95
CA ARG A 322 -8.76 -26.22 8.54
C ARG A 322 -7.73 -25.75 7.51
N LEU A 323 -6.76 -24.95 7.95
CA LEU A 323 -5.64 -24.50 7.13
C LEU A 323 -4.38 -25.23 7.56
N ILE A 324 -3.65 -25.76 6.58
CA ILE A 324 -2.32 -26.35 6.76
C ILE A 324 -1.35 -25.39 6.08
N LEU A 325 -0.56 -24.65 6.87
CA LEU A 325 0.35 -23.60 6.40
C LEU A 325 1.83 -23.97 6.55
N ASN A 326 2.13 -24.99 7.33
CA ASN A 326 3.48 -25.46 7.67
C ASN A 326 4.10 -26.39 6.63
N THR A 327 3.51 -26.52 5.46
CA THR A 327 4.03 -27.30 4.33
C THR A 327 4.31 -26.40 3.14
N SER A 328 5.18 -26.83 2.22
CA SER A 328 5.49 -26.13 0.96
C SER A 328 4.25 -25.89 0.09
N GLN A 329 3.18 -26.69 0.28
CA GLN A 329 1.91 -26.54 -0.40
C GLN A 329 0.82 -26.22 0.65
N LYS A 330 0.35 -24.97 0.67
CA LYS A 330 -0.71 -24.52 1.58
C LYS A 330 -2.03 -25.15 1.20
N THR A 331 -2.72 -25.77 2.17
CA THR A 331 -3.93 -26.57 1.90
C THR A 331 -5.09 -26.09 2.79
N LEU A 332 -6.26 -25.90 2.17
CA LEU A 332 -7.53 -25.66 2.86
C LEU A 332 -8.35 -26.97 2.85
N VAL A 333 -8.69 -27.46 4.04
CA VAL A 333 -9.53 -28.64 4.24
C VAL A 333 -10.93 -28.19 4.65
N LEU A 334 -11.94 -28.65 3.91
CA LEU A 334 -13.35 -28.42 4.22
C LEU A 334 -14.00 -29.71 4.76
N PRO A 335 -15.00 -29.61 5.65
CA PRO A 335 -15.75 -30.78 6.09
C PRO A 335 -16.48 -31.43 4.90
N ASP A 336 -16.48 -32.74 4.82
CA ASP A 336 -17.28 -33.46 3.85
C ASP A 336 -18.77 -33.50 4.28
N LYS A 337 -19.65 -33.90 3.35
CA LYS A 337 -21.10 -33.99 3.63
C LYS A 337 -21.46 -34.95 4.78
N ASN A 338 -20.56 -35.84 5.19
CA ASN A 338 -20.77 -36.85 6.21
C ASN A 338 -20.07 -36.50 7.55
N LYS A 339 -19.49 -35.29 7.71
CA LYS A 339 -18.83 -34.81 8.94
C LYS A 339 -17.80 -35.80 9.52
N LYS A 340 -17.05 -36.48 8.68
CA LYS A 340 -15.89 -37.29 9.08
C LYS A 340 -14.59 -36.58 8.73
#